data_fdae7ec8acb935960718ccbbb9cdcee4
#
_entry.id   fdae7ec8acb935960718ccbbb9cdcee4
#
_cell.length_a   1.000
_cell.length_b   1.000
_cell.length_c   1.000
_cell.angle_alpha   90.00
_cell.angle_beta   90.00
_cell.angle_gamma   90.00
#
_symmetry.space_group_name_H-M   'P 1'
#
loop_
_entity.id
_entity.type
_entity.pdbx_description
1 polymer ?
#
loop_
_entity_poly.entity_id
_entity_poly.type
_entity_poly.pdbx_seq_one_letter_code
_entity_poly.pdbx_strand_id
1 'polypeptide(L)'
;MLSNVLIIDKRKELSIKYKKSIEDAETTAVIARNLKDALHYIQFAEPDIIIVSDSLNERLSDLCNKIRALTYNTRPVIIALSKSADTADRIEVLENGADDFWSEPVNIDEFKIRIRAHLRRDIESNLDNKTLLPNRRFVEKNLKRLLNSDNKPAVLLLGLENLKNYKSVYTDVAGDKLIQTLVAIIKSTLDNNDFLGQLDDENFVIITSPYTAEKMAMFLTFAFDTVAPKFYSAQDAKRGYMLLKGDR
;
A
#
# COMPACT_ATOMS: atom_id res chain seq x y z
N MET A 1 -3.94 7.89 4.11
CA MET A 1 -3.98 6.49 3.56
C MET A 1 -4.48 5.59 4.67
N LEU A 2 -5.56 4.83 4.45
CA LEU A 2 -6.19 4.04 5.52
C LEU A 2 -5.59 2.63 5.57
N SER A 3 -4.88 2.34 6.64
CA SER A 3 -4.46 0.98 6.97
C SER A 3 -5.65 0.20 7.55
N ASN A 4 -5.74 -1.09 7.23
CA ASN A 4 -6.84 -1.94 7.62
C ASN A 4 -6.35 -3.12 8.47
N VAL A 5 -6.84 -3.22 9.70
CA VAL A 5 -6.47 -4.26 10.67
C VAL A 5 -7.67 -5.16 10.95
N LEU A 6 -7.49 -6.47 10.79
CA LEU A 6 -8.48 -7.46 11.20
C LEU A 6 -8.09 -8.08 12.54
N ILE A 7 -9.00 -8.05 13.51
CA ILE A 7 -8.83 -8.68 14.81
C ILE A 7 -9.77 -9.89 14.88
N ILE A 8 -9.20 -11.08 14.97
CA ILE A 8 -9.94 -12.35 15.09
C ILE A 8 -9.90 -12.80 16.54
N ASP A 9 -10.91 -12.43 17.30
CA ASP A 9 -10.99 -12.72 18.74
C ASP A 9 -12.45 -12.84 19.20
N LYS A 10 -12.77 -13.95 19.86
CA LYS A 10 -14.11 -14.24 20.39
C LYS A 10 -14.45 -13.40 21.63
N ARG A 11 -13.44 -12.91 22.36
CA ARG A 11 -13.59 -12.16 23.60
C ARG A 11 -14.03 -10.72 23.32
N LYS A 12 -15.30 -10.41 23.65
CA LYS A 12 -15.94 -9.15 23.28
C LYS A 12 -15.22 -7.91 23.83
N GLU A 13 -14.92 -7.91 25.12
CA GLU A 13 -14.36 -6.73 25.78
C GLU A 13 -12.91 -6.44 25.33
N LEU A 14 -12.11 -7.51 25.25
CA LEU A 14 -10.70 -7.38 24.91
C LEU A 14 -10.51 -6.97 23.44
N SER A 15 -11.26 -7.59 22.53
CA SER A 15 -11.21 -7.23 21.10
C SER A 15 -11.63 -5.78 20.84
N ILE A 16 -12.64 -5.27 21.57
CA ILE A 16 -13.04 -3.87 21.50
C ILE A 16 -11.94 -2.95 22.06
N LYS A 17 -11.27 -3.35 23.15
CA LYS A 17 -10.18 -2.58 23.73
C LYS A 17 -9.01 -2.49 22.75
N TYR A 18 -8.61 -3.60 22.11
CA TYR A 18 -7.59 -3.62 21.07
C TYR A 18 -7.98 -2.73 19.87
N LYS A 19 -9.20 -2.89 19.36
CA LYS A 19 -9.70 -2.06 18.26
C LYS A 19 -9.59 -0.56 18.58
N LYS A 20 -10.15 -0.12 19.70
CA LYS A 20 -10.12 1.30 20.10
C LYS A 20 -8.70 1.85 20.29
N SER A 21 -7.73 1.01 20.64
CA SER A 21 -6.35 1.47 20.86
C SER A 21 -5.60 1.79 19.57
N ILE A 22 -5.98 1.16 18.46
CA ILE A 22 -5.28 1.28 17.16
C ILE A 22 -6.01 2.17 16.15
N GLU A 23 -7.33 2.34 16.29
CA GLU A 23 -8.09 3.20 15.38
C GLU A 23 -7.71 4.66 15.54
N ASP A 24 -7.44 5.30 14.41
CA ASP A 24 -7.19 6.73 14.27
C ASP A 24 -7.60 7.21 12.86
N ALA A 25 -7.16 8.41 12.46
CA ALA A 25 -7.48 8.96 11.14
C ALA A 25 -6.91 8.14 9.97
N GLU A 26 -5.87 7.34 10.22
CA GLU A 26 -5.15 6.59 9.19
C GLU A 26 -5.31 5.07 9.31
N THR A 27 -5.90 4.58 10.40
CA THR A 27 -6.01 3.14 10.68
C THR A 27 -7.44 2.78 11.07
N THR A 28 -8.02 1.83 10.34
CA THR A 28 -9.31 1.23 10.67
C THR A 28 -9.12 -0.19 11.19
N ALA A 29 -9.99 -0.64 12.09
CA ALA A 29 -9.95 -2.00 12.60
C ALA A 29 -11.33 -2.65 12.57
N VAL A 30 -11.38 -3.92 12.15
CA VAL A 30 -12.58 -4.73 12.13
C VAL A 30 -12.38 -5.94 13.03
N ILE A 31 -13.44 -6.36 13.72
CA ILE A 31 -13.43 -7.52 14.61
C ILE A 31 -14.25 -8.64 13.98
N ALA A 32 -13.63 -9.79 13.78
CA ALA A 32 -14.29 -11.04 13.47
C ALA A 32 -14.30 -11.93 14.72
N ARG A 33 -15.44 -12.53 15.03
CA ARG A 33 -15.61 -13.36 16.25
C ARG A 33 -15.53 -14.85 16.00
N ASN A 34 -15.45 -15.24 14.75
CA ASN A 34 -15.30 -16.61 14.30
C ASN A 34 -14.50 -16.63 12.99
N LEU A 35 -14.04 -17.82 12.64
CA LEU A 35 -13.20 -18.00 11.46
C LEU A 35 -13.96 -17.70 10.16
N LYS A 36 -15.24 -18.05 10.08
CA LYS A 36 -16.05 -17.83 8.86
C LYS A 36 -16.12 -16.34 8.49
N ASP A 37 -16.44 -15.49 9.46
CA ASP A 37 -16.52 -14.04 9.26
C ASP A 37 -15.13 -13.46 8.92
N ALA A 38 -14.09 -13.98 9.59
CA ALA A 38 -12.71 -13.58 9.32
C ALA A 38 -12.30 -13.89 7.89
N LEU A 39 -12.53 -15.11 7.41
CA LEU A 39 -12.18 -15.54 6.07
C LEU A 39 -12.92 -14.74 4.99
N HIS A 40 -14.22 -14.49 5.23
CA HIS A 40 -15.01 -13.63 4.35
C HIS A 40 -14.40 -12.23 4.27
N TYR A 41 -14.08 -11.62 5.41
CA TYR A 41 -13.49 -10.28 5.43
C TYR A 41 -12.11 -10.23 4.74
N ILE A 42 -11.27 -11.24 4.94
CA ILE A 42 -9.94 -11.34 4.31
C ILE A 42 -10.04 -11.30 2.78
N GLN A 43 -11.00 -12.03 2.21
CA GLN A 43 -11.17 -12.11 0.75
C GLN A 43 -11.58 -10.79 0.11
N PHE A 44 -12.40 -9.99 0.81
CA PHE A 44 -12.95 -8.74 0.25
C PHE A 44 -12.15 -7.49 0.61
N ALA A 45 -11.60 -7.42 1.83
CA ALA A 45 -11.01 -6.21 2.36
C ALA A 45 -9.48 -6.19 2.30
N GLU A 46 -8.83 -7.33 2.05
CA GLU A 46 -7.37 -7.48 2.00
C GLU A 46 -6.66 -6.71 3.14
N PRO A 47 -6.82 -7.11 4.42
CA PRO A 47 -6.25 -6.39 5.55
C PRO A 47 -4.73 -6.32 5.47
N ASP A 48 -4.14 -5.26 6.05
CA ASP A 48 -2.69 -5.09 6.15
C ASP A 48 -2.10 -5.92 7.28
N ILE A 49 -2.84 -5.99 8.39
CA ILE A 49 -2.49 -6.80 9.56
C ILE A 49 -3.68 -7.68 9.94
N ILE A 50 -3.40 -8.91 10.30
CA ILE A 50 -4.37 -9.85 10.87
C ILE A 50 -3.86 -10.25 12.26
N ILE A 51 -4.63 -9.92 13.28
CA ILE A 51 -4.37 -10.33 14.65
C ILE A 51 -5.27 -11.52 14.94
N VAL A 52 -4.70 -12.66 15.26
CA VAL A 52 -5.46 -13.88 15.57
C VAL A 52 -5.18 -14.34 17.00
N SER A 53 -6.24 -14.53 17.78
CA SER A 53 -6.11 -14.95 19.18
C SER A 53 -6.43 -16.44 19.36
N ASP A 54 -5.85 -17.03 20.40
CA ASP A 54 -6.13 -18.40 20.85
C ASP A 54 -7.54 -18.58 21.44
N SER A 55 -8.38 -17.54 21.40
CA SER A 55 -9.75 -17.58 21.93
C SER A 55 -10.71 -18.40 21.08
N LEU A 56 -10.36 -18.73 19.85
CA LEU A 56 -11.14 -19.61 18.98
C LEU A 56 -10.96 -21.08 19.37
N ASN A 57 -11.90 -21.93 19.01
CA ASN A 57 -11.89 -23.35 19.37
C ASN A 57 -10.96 -24.20 18.46
N GLU A 58 -10.01 -23.59 17.77
CA GLU A 58 -9.04 -24.22 16.88
C GLU A 58 -7.63 -23.92 17.38
N ARG A 59 -6.67 -24.77 17.01
CA ARG A 59 -5.26 -24.52 17.34
C ARG A 59 -4.78 -23.26 16.61
N LEU A 60 -4.03 -22.42 17.32
CA LEU A 60 -3.57 -21.15 16.79
C LEU A 60 -2.65 -21.33 15.58
N SER A 61 -1.80 -22.37 15.57
CA SER A 61 -0.95 -22.76 14.44
C SER A 61 -1.77 -23.10 13.19
N ASP A 62 -2.85 -23.90 13.35
CA ASP A 62 -3.72 -24.26 12.23
C ASP A 62 -4.45 -23.04 11.66
N LEU A 63 -4.88 -22.11 12.53
CA LEU A 63 -5.49 -20.85 12.11
C LEU A 63 -4.52 -19.98 11.30
N CYS A 64 -3.29 -19.83 11.78
CA CYS A 64 -2.26 -19.07 11.07
C CYS A 64 -1.94 -19.68 9.69
N ASN A 65 -1.83 -21.00 9.61
CA ASN A 65 -1.60 -21.71 8.36
C ASN A 65 -2.76 -21.51 7.36
N LYS A 66 -4.00 -21.68 7.80
CA LYS A 66 -5.19 -21.43 6.95
C LYS A 66 -5.24 -19.99 6.44
N ILE A 67 -4.99 -19.01 7.31
CA ILE A 67 -4.98 -17.60 6.94
C ILE A 67 -3.85 -17.34 5.95
N ARG A 68 -2.65 -17.84 6.20
CA ARG A 68 -1.50 -17.65 5.32
C ARG A 68 -1.71 -18.27 3.93
N ALA A 69 -2.31 -19.45 3.85
CA ALA A 69 -2.65 -20.09 2.60
C ALA A 69 -3.62 -19.25 1.75
N LEU A 70 -4.64 -18.66 2.39
CA LEU A 70 -5.61 -17.80 1.70
C LEU A 70 -5.03 -16.44 1.30
N THR A 71 -4.05 -15.95 2.03
CA THR A 71 -3.44 -14.64 1.81
C THR A 71 -2.09 -14.71 1.09
N TYR A 72 -1.83 -15.79 0.37
CA TYR A 72 -0.55 -16.02 -0.32
C TYR A 72 -0.13 -14.85 -1.22
N ASN A 73 -1.07 -14.26 -1.95
CA ASN A 73 -0.81 -13.13 -2.86
C ASN A 73 -0.74 -11.78 -2.14
N THR A 74 -1.50 -11.57 -1.09
CA THR A 74 -1.60 -10.28 -0.38
C THR A 74 -0.63 -10.14 0.78
N ARG A 75 -0.21 -11.27 1.36
CA ARG A 75 0.77 -11.39 2.45
C ARG A 75 0.63 -10.34 3.55
N PRO A 76 -0.53 -10.26 4.23
CA PRO A 76 -0.67 -9.43 5.41
C PRO A 76 0.27 -9.88 6.52
N VAL A 77 0.60 -9.00 7.44
CA VAL A 77 1.30 -9.37 8.67
C VAL A 77 0.32 -10.13 9.57
N ILE A 78 0.65 -11.36 9.94
CA ILE A 78 -0.14 -12.19 10.85
C ILE A 78 0.49 -12.16 12.24
N ILE A 79 -0.23 -11.65 13.23
CA ILE A 79 0.21 -11.55 14.61
C ILE A 79 -0.65 -12.50 15.45
N ALA A 80 -0.01 -13.45 16.08
CA ALA A 80 -0.67 -14.41 16.97
C ALA A 80 -0.70 -13.90 18.41
N LEU A 81 -1.87 -13.92 19.06
CA LEU A 81 -2.03 -13.63 20.48
C LEU A 81 -2.36 -14.90 21.24
N SER A 82 -1.60 -15.25 22.24
CA SER A 82 -1.84 -16.43 23.07
C SER A 82 -1.61 -16.17 24.54
N LYS A 83 -2.35 -16.88 25.37
CA LYS A 83 -2.09 -16.95 26.82
C LYS A 83 -0.90 -17.84 27.14
N SER A 84 -0.52 -18.73 26.23
CA SER A 84 0.67 -19.55 26.42
C SER A 84 1.95 -18.68 26.33
N ALA A 85 2.84 -18.91 27.26
CA ALA A 85 4.20 -18.35 27.24
C ALA A 85 5.23 -19.42 26.82
N ASP A 86 4.78 -20.63 26.42
CA ASP A 86 5.66 -21.73 26.05
C ASP A 86 6.40 -21.42 24.74
N THR A 87 7.68 -21.70 24.75
CA THR A 87 8.56 -21.51 23.58
C THR A 87 8.21 -22.46 22.45
N ALA A 88 7.79 -23.69 22.75
CA ALA A 88 7.40 -24.67 21.74
C ALA A 88 6.15 -24.21 20.97
N ASP A 89 5.12 -23.73 21.68
CA ASP A 89 3.91 -23.18 21.07
C ASP A 89 4.23 -21.97 20.18
N ARG A 90 5.12 -21.10 20.65
CA ARG A 90 5.58 -19.93 19.87
C ARG A 90 6.25 -20.34 18.58
N ILE A 91 7.19 -21.28 18.64
CA ILE A 91 7.90 -21.78 17.46
C ILE A 91 6.91 -22.41 16.48
N GLU A 92 6.02 -23.27 16.96
CA GLU A 92 5.02 -23.91 16.11
C GLU A 92 4.13 -22.88 15.37
N VAL A 93 3.67 -21.86 16.06
CA VAL A 93 2.80 -20.82 15.48
C VAL A 93 3.55 -20.00 14.44
N LEU A 94 4.81 -19.63 14.68
CA LEU A 94 5.63 -18.89 13.73
C LEU A 94 5.97 -19.73 12.49
N GLU A 95 6.32 -21.00 12.64
CA GLU A 95 6.56 -21.91 11.52
C GLU A 95 5.29 -22.14 10.66
N ASN A 96 4.12 -22.02 11.25
CA ASN A 96 2.84 -22.15 10.57
C ASN A 96 2.27 -20.82 10.03
N GLY A 97 3.12 -19.80 9.87
CA GLY A 97 2.83 -18.63 9.05
C GLY A 97 2.45 -17.35 9.78
N ALA A 98 2.54 -17.32 11.13
CA ALA A 98 2.55 -16.07 11.86
C ALA A 98 3.89 -15.33 11.66
N ASP A 99 3.84 -14.01 11.55
CA ASP A 99 5.01 -13.15 11.45
C ASP A 99 5.49 -12.67 12.83
N ASP A 100 4.58 -12.67 13.81
CA ASP A 100 4.91 -12.31 15.19
C ASP A 100 4.00 -13.07 16.18
N PHE A 101 4.48 -13.24 17.40
CA PHE A 101 3.77 -13.92 18.47
C PHE A 101 3.86 -13.11 19.77
N TRP A 102 2.72 -12.76 20.36
CA TRP A 102 2.66 -12.00 21.59
C TRP A 102 1.92 -12.79 22.68
N SER A 103 2.57 -12.92 23.84
CA SER A 103 1.97 -13.55 25.01
C SER A 103 1.04 -12.56 25.73
N GLU A 104 -0.16 -12.99 26.06
CA GLU A 104 -1.12 -12.21 26.85
C GLU A 104 -0.85 -12.35 28.36
N PRO A 105 -1.12 -11.33 29.18
CA PRO A 105 -1.75 -10.05 28.81
C PRO A 105 -0.76 -9.08 28.12
N VAL A 106 -1.18 -8.46 27.00
CA VAL A 106 -0.39 -7.44 26.32
C VAL A 106 -0.74 -6.05 26.89
N ASN A 107 0.29 -5.25 27.19
CA ASN A 107 0.08 -3.84 27.52
C ASN A 107 -0.50 -3.10 26.30
N ILE A 108 -1.54 -2.28 26.50
CA ILE A 108 -2.26 -1.62 25.40
C ILE A 108 -1.41 -0.61 24.66
N ASP A 109 -0.54 0.12 25.36
CA ASP A 109 0.35 1.10 24.71
C ASP A 109 1.42 0.37 23.90
N GLU A 110 1.97 -0.72 24.42
CA GLU A 110 2.89 -1.58 23.69
C GLU A 110 2.21 -2.18 22.46
N PHE A 111 1.00 -2.71 22.59
CA PHE A 111 0.20 -3.23 21.49
C PHE A 111 0.05 -2.20 20.36
N LYS A 112 -0.37 -0.97 20.70
CA LYS A 112 -0.50 0.14 19.73
C LYS A 112 0.81 0.45 19.02
N ILE A 113 1.92 0.57 19.76
CA ILE A 113 3.23 0.91 19.19
C ILE A 113 3.73 -0.19 18.25
N ARG A 114 3.56 -1.47 18.63
CA ARG A 114 3.97 -2.61 17.79
C ARG A 114 3.15 -2.68 16.49
N ILE A 115 1.83 -2.51 16.56
CA ILE A 115 0.97 -2.45 15.36
C ILE A 115 1.43 -1.32 14.43
N ARG A 116 1.66 -0.12 14.95
CA ARG A 116 2.17 1.00 14.14
C ARG A 116 3.53 0.72 13.51
N ALA A 117 4.40 0.01 14.21
CA ALA A 117 5.69 -0.38 13.68
C ALA A 117 5.58 -1.38 12.52
N HIS A 118 4.65 -2.34 12.61
CA HIS A 118 4.36 -3.26 11.50
C HIS A 118 3.74 -2.54 10.30
N LEU A 119 2.75 -1.66 10.51
CA LEU A 119 2.13 -0.87 9.45
C LEU A 119 3.16 0.01 8.72
N ARG A 120 4.04 0.68 9.48
CA ARG A 120 5.11 1.49 8.88
C ARG A 120 6.04 0.66 7.99
N ARG A 121 6.50 -0.52 8.46
CA ARG A 121 7.34 -1.41 7.67
C ARG A 121 6.63 -1.93 6.41
N ASP A 122 5.33 -2.23 6.50
CA ASP A 122 4.55 -2.64 5.34
C ASP A 122 4.49 -1.51 4.30
N ILE A 123 4.23 -0.27 4.73
CA ILE A 123 4.25 0.90 3.85
C ILE A 123 5.63 1.06 3.22
N GLU A 124 6.71 1.08 4.03
CA GLU A 124 8.09 1.27 3.55
C GLU A 124 8.51 0.19 2.55
N SER A 125 8.10 -1.07 2.74
CA SER A 125 8.39 -2.18 1.84
C SER A 125 7.63 -2.12 0.50
N ASN A 126 6.60 -1.31 0.43
CA ASN A 126 5.75 -1.11 -0.74
C ASN A 126 5.98 0.23 -1.44
N LEU A 127 7.10 0.90 -1.16
CA LEU A 127 7.52 2.10 -1.90
C LEU A 127 8.44 1.74 -3.07
N ASP A 128 8.34 2.51 -4.14
CA ASP A 128 9.33 2.51 -5.21
C ASP A 128 10.62 3.18 -4.74
N ASN A 129 11.77 2.60 -5.06
CA ASN A 129 13.06 3.07 -4.56
C ASN A 129 13.52 4.42 -5.15
N LYS A 130 13.00 4.82 -6.33
CA LYS A 130 13.41 6.05 -7.02
C LYS A 130 12.50 7.23 -6.69
N THR A 131 11.20 6.97 -6.62
CA THR A 131 10.18 8.00 -6.44
C THR A 131 9.65 8.09 -5.03
N LEU A 132 9.87 7.05 -4.21
CA LEU A 132 9.29 6.85 -2.90
C LEU A 132 7.75 6.92 -2.92
N LEU A 133 7.16 6.57 -4.05
CA LEU A 133 5.71 6.43 -4.20
C LEU A 133 5.28 4.99 -3.89
N PRO A 134 4.05 4.80 -3.42
CA PRO A 134 3.43 3.48 -3.36
C PRO A 134 3.56 2.75 -4.69
N ASN A 135 4.11 1.54 -4.65
CA ASN A 135 4.36 0.71 -5.82
C ASN A 135 3.05 0.08 -6.35
N ARG A 136 3.15 -0.63 -7.49
CA ARG A 136 2.04 -1.31 -8.15
C ARG A 136 1.19 -2.14 -7.20
N ARG A 137 1.81 -2.96 -6.35
CA ARG A 137 1.09 -3.81 -5.40
C ARG A 137 0.20 -3.00 -4.47
N PHE A 138 0.71 -1.88 -3.97
CA PHE A 138 -0.03 -1.00 -3.07
C PHE A 138 -1.15 -0.25 -3.81
N VAL A 139 -0.91 0.18 -5.05
CA VAL A 139 -1.92 0.78 -5.93
C VAL A 139 -3.07 -0.19 -6.17
N GLU A 140 -2.78 -1.41 -6.59
CA GLU A 140 -3.80 -2.44 -6.86
C GLU A 140 -4.65 -2.76 -5.62
N LYS A 141 -4.03 -2.83 -4.44
CA LYS A 141 -4.72 -3.02 -3.16
C LYS A 141 -5.68 -1.87 -2.84
N ASN A 142 -5.25 -0.62 -3.06
CA ASN A 142 -6.12 0.55 -2.84
C ASN A 142 -7.27 0.60 -3.84
N LEU A 143 -7.04 0.31 -5.12
CA LEU A 143 -8.09 0.26 -6.13
C LEU A 143 -9.15 -0.80 -5.80
N LYS A 144 -8.75 -2.01 -5.37
CA LYS A 144 -9.69 -3.05 -4.93
C LYS A 144 -10.54 -2.60 -3.73
N ARG A 145 -9.93 -1.95 -2.74
CA ARG A 145 -10.67 -1.39 -1.60
C ARG A 145 -11.70 -0.35 -2.03
N LEU A 146 -11.36 0.50 -2.99
CA LEU A 146 -12.28 1.49 -3.53
C LEU A 146 -13.46 0.85 -4.26
N LEU A 147 -13.23 -0.19 -5.05
CA LEU A 147 -14.32 -0.91 -5.74
C LEU A 147 -15.34 -1.51 -4.76
N ASN A 148 -14.90 -1.86 -3.55
CA ASN A 148 -15.73 -2.42 -2.49
C ASN A 148 -16.31 -1.36 -1.52
N SER A 149 -16.06 -0.07 -1.77
CA SER A 149 -16.57 1.03 -0.95
C SER A 149 -17.74 1.75 -1.63
N ASP A 150 -18.59 2.41 -0.83
CA ASP A 150 -19.66 3.27 -1.35
C ASP A 150 -19.12 4.58 -1.92
N ASN A 151 -17.87 4.91 -1.66
CA ASN A 151 -17.22 6.10 -2.18
C ASN A 151 -16.81 5.86 -3.64
N LYS A 152 -17.12 6.80 -4.51
CA LYS A 152 -16.81 6.75 -5.95
C LYS A 152 -15.84 7.88 -6.34
N PRO A 153 -14.56 7.77 -6.01
CA PRO A 153 -13.56 8.74 -6.43
C PRO A 153 -13.30 8.65 -7.94
N ALA A 154 -12.67 9.67 -8.49
CA ALA A 154 -12.07 9.61 -9.81
C ALA A 154 -10.70 8.94 -9.73
N VAL A 155 -10.35 8.20 -10.78
CA VAL A 155 -9.03 7.59 -10.96
C VAL A 155 -8.43 8.18 -12.22
N LEU A 156 -7.29 8.85 -12.08
CA LEU A 156 -6.49 9.36 -13.20
C LEU A 156 -5.32 8.43 -13.43
N LEU A 157 -5.14 7.99 -14.67
CA LEU A 157 -3.96 7.28 -15.13
C LEU A 157 -3.09 8.26 -15.93
N LEU A 158 -1.85 8.48 -15.49
CA LEU A 158 -0.88 9.30 -16.17
C LEU A 158 0.21 8.41 -16.76
N GLY A 159 0.49 8.55 -18.04
CA GLY A 159 1.57 7.85 -18.74
C GLY A 159 2.63 8.82 -19.23
N LEU A 160 3.90 8.48 -19.01
CA LEU A 160 5.04 9.18 -19.56
C LEU A 160 5.52 8.44 -20.80
N GLU A 161 5.04 8.83 -21.96
CA GLU A 161 5.35 8.14 -23.21
C GLU A 161 6.81 8.30 -23.63
N ASN A 162 7.34 7.26 -24.28
CA ASN A 162 8.68 7.23 -24.87
C ASN A 162 9.85 7.38 -23.88
N LEU A 163 9.67 7.16 -22.58
CA LEU A 163 10.71 7.25 -21.57
C LEU A 163 11.91 6.34 -21.88
N LYS A 164 11.66 5.12 -22.36
CA LYS A 164 12.70 4.17 -22.74
C LYS A 164 13.58 4.72 -23.87
N ASN A 165 12.97 5.31 -24.89
CA ASN A 165 13.67 5.95 -25.99
C ASN A 165 14.46 7.16 -25.51
N TYR A 166 13.87 7.99 -24.65
CA TYR A 166 14.56 9.11 -24.02
C TYR A 166 15.81 8.65 -23.25
N LYS A 167 15.69 7.63 -22.40
CA LYS A 167 16.82 7.06 -21.64
C LYS A 167 17.92 6.52 -22.56
N SER A 168 17.58 5.93 -23.70
CA SER A 168 18.56 5.41 -24.67
C SER A 168 19.37 6.50 -25.36
N VAL A 169 18.80 7.68 -25.57
CA VAL A 169 19.44 8.82 -26.21
C VAL A 169 20.27 9.63 -25.21
N TYR A 170 19.68 9.94 -24.07
CA TYR A 170 20.30 10.81 -23.06
C TYR A 170 21.05 10.02 -21.98
N THR A 171 20.41 9.43 -21.04
CA THR A 171 20.93 8.48 -20.04
C THR A 171 19.79 8.02 -19.10
N ASP A 172 20.01 6.94 -18.35
CA ASP A 172 19.10 6.53 -17.27
C ASP A 172 18.93 7.63 -16.21
N VAL A 173 20.03 8.30 -15.84
CA VAL A 173 20.01 9.39 -14.84
C VAL A 173 19.15 10.57 -15.32
N ALA A 174 19.20 10.91 -16.61
CA ALA A 174 18.33 11.95 -17.18
C ALA A 174 16.85 11.53 -17.13
N GLY A 175 16.56 10.29 -17.47
CA GLY A 175 15.20 9.74 -17.35
C GLY A 175 14.68 9.73 -15.92
N ASP A 176 15.51 9.35 -14.94
CA ASP A 176 15.14 9.36 -13.53
C ASP A 176 14.85 10.79 -13.02
N LYS A 177 15.62 11.80 -13.46
CA LYS A 177 15.34 13.21 -13.16
C LYS A 177 14.02 13.69 -13.75
N LEU A 178 13.70 13.25 -14.97
CA LEU A 178 12.42 13.57 -15.62
C LEU A 178 11.24 12.98 -14.84
N ILE A 179 11.34 11.71 -14.42
CA ILE A 179 10.35 11.05 -13.57
C ILE A 179 10.20 11.82 -12.24
N GLN A 180 11.29 12.13 -11.55
CA GLN A 180 11.26 12.85 -10.28
C GLN A 180 10.61 14.23 -10.43
N THR A 181 10.83 14.91 -11.56
CA THR A 181 10.19 16.20 -11.84
C THR A 181 8.68 16.03 -12.05
N LEU A 182 8.26 15.03 -12.84
CA LEU A 182 6.84 14.70 -12.99
C LEU A 182 6.18 14.43 -11.64
N VAL A 183 6.81 13.58 -10.82
CA VAL A 183 6.32 13.27 -9.47
C VAL A 183 6.22 14.53 -8.60
N ALA A 184 7.19 15.46 -8.67
CA ALA A 184 7.13 16.72 -7.93
C ALA A 184 5.97 17.61 -8.40
N ILE A 185 5.72 17.68 -9.71
CA ILE A 185 4.57 18.40 -10.27
C ILE A 185 3.27 17.78 -9.78
N ILE A 186 3.13 16.44 -9.83
CA ILE A 186 1.94 15.76 -9.34
C ILE A 186 1.73 16.05 -7.85
N LYS A 187 2.77 15.88 -7.01
CA LYS A 187 2.68 16.14 -5.57
C LYS A 187 2.26 17.57 -5.23
N SER A 188 2.59 18.55 -6.07
CA SER A 188 2.21 19.94 -5.85
C SER A 188 0.72 20.23 -6.06
N THR A 189 -0.02 19.29 -6.68
CA THR A 189 -1.47 19.41 -6.97
C THR A 189 -2.35 18.60 -6.05
N LEU A 190 -1.76 17.70 -5.23
CA LEU A 190 -2.52 16.78 -4.40
C LEU A 190 -3.01 17.45 -3.13
N ASP A 191 -4.25 17.13 -2.77
CA ASP A 191 -4.81 17.41 -1.46
C ASP A 191 -4.55 16.26 -0.47
N ASN A 192 -4.80 16.50 0.82
CA ASN A 192 -4.57 15.49 1.88
C ASN A 192 -5.36 14.18 1.71
N ASN A 193 -6.46 14.22 0.98
CA ASN A 193 -7.32 13.06 0.73
C ASN A 193 -6.98 12.33 -0.57
N ASP A 194 -6.09 12.87 -1.38
CA ASP A 194 -5.69 12.26 -2.64
C ASP A 194 -4.66 11.15 -2.41
N PHE A 195 -4.67 10.18 -3.29
CA PHE A 195 -3.68 9.11 -3.31
C PHE A 195 -2.88 9.17 -4.60
N LEU A 196 -1.57 9.07 -4.50
CA LEU A 196 -0.65 8.93 -5.63
C LEU A 196 0.14 7.64 -5.48
N GLY A 197 0.19 6.86 -6.54
CA GLY A 197 1.03 5.66 -6.62
C GLY A 197 1.61 5.45 -8.01
N GLN A 198 2.57 4.54 -8.11
CA GLN A 198 3.30 4.22 -9.32
C GLN A 198 3.04 2.76 -9.72
N LEU A 199 2.65 2.53 -10.98
CA LEU A 199 2.45 1.18 -11.51
C LEU A 199 3.75 0.58 -12.07
N ASP A 200 4.53 1.43 -12.74
CA ASP A 200 5.83 1.10 -13.32
C ASP A 200 6.61 2.41 -13.57
N ASP A 201 7.76 2.33 -14.24
CA ASP A 201 8.61 3.50 -14.51
C ASP A 201 7.90 4.62 -15.30
N GLU A 202 6.88 4.30 -16.08
CA GLU A 202 6.21 5.24 -16.98
C GLU A 202 4.78 5.60 -16.53
N ASN A 203 4.15 4.80 -15.67
CA ASN A 203 2.73 4.91 -15.35
C ASN A 203 2.46 5.20 -13.87
N PHE A 204 1.62 6.21 -13.63
CA PHE A 204 1.22 6.68 -12.32
C PHE A 204 -0.29 6.69 -12.18
N VAL A 205 -0.78 6.47 -10.97
CA VAL A 205 -2.21 6.51 -10.64
C VAL A 205 -2.45 7.56 -9.58
N ILE A 206 -3.41 8.44 -9.84
CA ILE A 206 -3.94 9.38 -8.84
C ILE A 206 -5.40 9.00 -8.57
N ILE A 207 -5.75 8.91 -7.29
CA ILE A 207 -7.13 8.75 -6.85
C ILE A 207 -7.51 10.04 -6.15
N THR A 208 -8.52 10.73 -6.68
CA THR A 208 -8.93 12.06 -6.24
C THR A 208 -10.45 12.24 -6.28
N SER A 209 -10.93 13.39 -5.88
CA SER A 209 -12.34 13.75 -6.00
C SER A 209 -12.76 13.87 -7.47
N PRO A 210 -13.95 13.38 -7.87
CA PRO A 210 -14.49 13.63 -9.20
C PRO A 210 -14.59 15.11 -9.58
N TYR A 211 -14.76 15.99 -8.59
CA TYR A 211 -14.87 17.44 -8.80
C TYR A 211 -13.54 18.12 -9.17
N THR A 212 -12.42 17.53 -8.79
CA THR A 212 -11.08 18.10 -9.03
C THR A 212 -10.33 17.41 -10.15
N ALA A 213 -10.73 16.19 -10.51
CA ALA A 213 -10.00 15.31 -11.43
C ALA A 213 -9.69 15.95 -12.79
N GLU A 214 -10.70 16.56 -13.45
CA GLU A 214 -10.53 17.18 -14.76
C GLU A 214 -9.56 18.35 -14.72
N LYS A 215 -9.72 19.26 -13.75
CA LYS A 215 -8.82 20.40 -13.57
C LYS A 215 -7.39 19.95 -13.27
N MET A 216 -7.26 18.94 -12.44
CA MET A 216 -5.95 18.34 -12.10
C MET A 216 -5.29 17.77 -13.36
N ALA A 217 -6.00 16.97 -14.16
CA ALA A 217 -5.46 16.39 -15.39
C ALA A 217 -4.99 17.48 -16.38
N MET A 218 -5.81 18.51 -16.60
CA MET A 218 -5.44 19.64 -17.48
C MET A 218 -4.21 20.38 -16.96
N PHE A 219 -4.14 20.67 -15.66
CA PHE A 219 -2.99 21.35 -15.07
C PHE A 219 -1.71 20.50 -15.17
N LEU A 220 -1.78 19.21 -14.88
CA LEU A 220 -0.63 18.31 -14.92
C LEU A 220 -0.04 18.23 -16.34
N THR A 221 -0.89 18.08 -17.35
CA THR A 221 -0.47 18.09 -18.76
C THR A 221 0.21 19.41 -19.11
N PHE A 222 -0.43 20.55 -18.84
CA PHE A 222 0.13 21.87 -19.13
C PHE A 222 1.44 22.12 -18.40
N ALA A 223 1.52 21.81 -17.10
CA ALA A 223 2.70 22.04 -16.29
C ALA A 223 3.87 21.18 -16.75
N PHE A 224 3.62 19.89 -17.08
CA PHE A 224 4.65 19.01 -17.58
C PHE A 224 5.13 19.44 -18.97
N ASP A 225 4.25 19.76 -19.90
CA ASP A 225 4.59 20.23 -21.25
C ASP A 225 5.42 21.52 -21.22
N THR A 226 5.17 22.39 -20.25
CA THR A 226 5.95 23.62 -20.04
C THR A 226 7.40 23.32 -19.59
N VAL A 227 7.59 22.29 -18.80
CA VAL A 227 8.89 21.95 -18.20
C VAL A 227 9.66 20.94 -19.06
N ALA A 228 8.98 20.03 -19.74
CA ALA A 228 9.58 18.94 -20.52
C ALA A 228 10.66 19.38 -21.52
N PRO A 229 10.52 20.48 -22.27
CA PRO A 229 11.57 20.94 -23.20
C PRO A 229 12.94 21.18 -22.55
N LYS A 230 12.97 21.49 -21.24
CA LYS A 230 14.22 21.72 -20.50
C LYS A 230 15.06 20.47 -20.27
N PHE A 231 14.47 19.29 -20.47
CA PHE A 231 15.16 18.01 -20.34
C PHE A 231 15.82 17.53 -21.64
N TYR A 232 15.57 18.22 -22.74
CA TYR A 232 16.18 17.94 -24.03
C TYR A 232 17.40 18.86 -24.30
N SER A 233 18.31 18.40 -25.14
CA SER A 233 19.37 19.28 -25.65
C SER A 233 18.78 20.48 -26.39
N ALA A 234 19.48 21.62 -26.41
CA ALA A 234 19.02 22.80 -27.12
C ALA A 234 18.74 22.51 -28.62
N GLN A 235 19.49 21.56 -29.20
CA GLN A 235 19.30 21.14 -30.59
C GLN A 235 18.02 20.33 -30.77
N ASP A 236 17.74 19.36 -29.89
CA ASP A 236 16.56 18.53 -29.97
C ASP A 236 15.29 19.32 -29.60
N ALA A 237 15.36 20.18 -28.59
CA ALA A 237 14.27 21.08 -28.25
C ALA A 237 13.88 22.02 -29.38
N LYS A 238 14.89 22.57 -30.10
CA LYS A 238 14.64 23.43 -31.27
C LYS A 238 14.09 22.65 -32.47
N ARG A 239 14.51 21.38 -32.63
CA ARG A 239 14.09 20.50 -33.73
C ARG A 239 12.71 19.91 -33.51
N GLY A 240 12.29 19.81 -32.24
CA GLY A 240 11.01 19.23 -31.83
C GLY A 240 11.00 17.69 -31.76
N TYR A 241 12.13 17.03 -32.01
CA TYR A 241 12.29 15.58 -31.90
C TYR A 241 13.72 15.19 -31.56
N MET A 242 13.91 13.98 -31.01
CA MET A 242 15.23 13.37 -30.78
C MET A 242 15.50 12.26 -31.79
N LEU A 243 16.76 12.03 -32.13
CA LEU A 243 17.19 10.95 -33.04
C LEU A 243 17.58 9.73 -32.19
N LEU A 244 17.01 8.58 -32.51
CA LEU A 244 17.39 7.31 -31.87
C LEU A 244 18.76 6.84 -32.39
N LYS A 245 19.54 6.15 -31.53
CA LYS A 245 20.79 5.51 -31.95
C LYS A 245 20.46 4.38 -32.92
N GLY A 246 20.73 4.59 -34.19
CA GLY A 246 20.46 3.62 -35.29
C GLY A 246 19.81 4.25 -36.51
N ASP A 247 19.29 5.45 -36.42
CA ASP A 247 18.67 6.19 -37.51
C ASP A 247 19.70 7.09 -38.24
N ARG A 248 20.96 6.65 -38.36
CA ARG A 248 22.02 7.32 -39.11
C ARG A 248 22.36 6.56 -40.39
#